data_9be4e128e41d49f647592785bd99dd64
#
_entry.id   9be4e128e41d49f647592785bd99dd64
#
_cell.length_a   1.000
_cell.length_b   1.000
_cell.length_c   1.000
_cell.angle_alpha   90.00
_cell.angle_beta   90.00
_cell.angle_gamma   90.00
#
_symmetry.space_group_name_H-M   'P 1'
#
loop_
_entity.id
_entity.type
_entity.pdbx_description
1 polymer ?
#
loop_
_entity_poly.entity_id
_entity_poly.type
_entity_poly.pdbx_seq_one_letter_code
_entity_poly.pdbx_strand_id
1 'polypeptide(L)'
;AASIKTFTGEDMPQIPTEVTAVAEESGKVTLSWTLPEAGINGGWVNLTKVSYDILRNGESLSTDIKETTYIDNLPENELKSYKYTVIVKFGGEECGSVESNSVVFGKAVSLPYEQTFEDASSFDLLNIIDNNGDGVTWQFDTGQFSAGYTFSADNAADDYLVLPKMTFKAYNVYQLSFDICSGSGYNAEIIGVKVGAEPSVESLSTIVMEPTEIMADASSPRHIVLTYVPEANGQGNFAIHCTSVADRFGVNVDNIRVEEFGSIYAPKGVTDFVVTADQAGLQKATMSFVVPKENYQGEPLSSVSKIEILRNGKLIKTFENPVLGATLTYEDEHSDFGFNTYSVVAYSGENAGVKVEQTVFCGIYSLPYMVAPTQQEFSLFTIKDNNNDDNTWYYDISDGSLKYAYCSNSADDYVITPAIELGTAHMIEVVFDAKAGVMGSEKLEVTYGKSDKPEDQQKAQTFDLTNKEYQTFTATFEVTEHGRYYVGFHAISDPDQFTLNIKNIEVRNGSLMKAPAAVTELKATPAAQGGLSATLSFRLPTQSLNGEELTGTVDVTVKRVDGFVVAEFTGKQPGEV
;
A
#
# COMPACT_ATOMS: atom_id res chain seq x y z
N ALA A 1 10.44 39.59 -58.75
CA ALA A 1 10.45 40.65 -57.72
C ALA A 1 10.74 40.02 -56.41
N ALA A 2 11.77 40.42 -55.70
CA ALA A 2 12.00 40.03 -54.30
C ALA A 2 11.14 40.95 -53.41
N SER A 3 10.38 40.43 -52.50
CA SER A 3 9.63 41.15 -51.45
C SER A 3 10.24 40.86 -50.10
N ILE A 4 10.43 41.89 -49.29
CA ILE A 4 10.83 41.79 -47.90
C ILE A 4 9.67 42.30 -47.05
N LYS A 5 9.34 41.60 -45.97
CA LYS A 5 8.42 42.06 -44.96
C LYS A 5 9.23 42.60 -43.79
N THR A 6 8.87 43.76 -43.27
CA THR A 6 9.43 44.33 -42.05
C THR A 6 8.31 44.80 -41.16
N PHE A 7 8.50 44.66 -39.85
CA PHE A 7 7.61 45.21 -38.86
C PHE A 7 7.99 46.66 -38.56
N THR A 8 7.02 47.55 -38.45
CA THR A 8 7.25 48.97 -38.11
C THR A 8 6.42 49.37 -36.90
N GLY A 9 7.06 50.03 -35.94
CA GLY A 9 6.43 50.44 -34.69
C GLY A 9 6.97 49.66 -33.48
N GLU A 10 6.29 49.81 -32.33
CA GLU A 10 6.58 49.00 -31.14
C GLU A 10 6.06 47.59 -31.36
N ASP A 11 6.89 46.59 -31.10
CA ASP A 11 6.53 45.18 -31.20
C ASP A 11 6.36 44.58 -29.78
N MET A 12 5.54 43.55 -29.65
CA MET A 12 5.40 42.81 -28.39
C MET A 12 6.69 42.03 -28.13
N PRO A 13 7.19 42.00 -26.85
CA PRO A 13 8.40 41.26 -26.52
C PRO A 13 8.24 39.76 -26.75
N GLN A 14 9.32 39.12 -27.18
CA GLN A 14 9.44 37.67 -27.07
C GLN A 14 9.51 37.28 -25.60
N ILE A 15 8.98 36.13 -25.25
CA ILE A 15 9.17 35.56 -23.93
C ILE A 15 10.58 34.99 -23.79
N PRO A 16 11.21 34.97 -22.60
CA PRO A 16 12.48 34.29 -22.38
C PRO A 16 12.39 32.83 -22.81
N THR A 17 13.48 32.29 -23.34
CA THR A 17 13.55 30.87 -23.70
C THR A 17 13.79 29.99 -22.49
N GLU A 18 14.31 30.57 -21.42
CA GLU A 18 14.67 29.86 -20.19
C GLU A 18 14.52 30.80 -18.99
N VAL A 19 14.02 30.22 -17.88
CA VAL A 19 14.04 30.78 -16.52
C VAL A 19 14.78 29.80 -15.64
N THR A 20 15.86 30.23 -15.00
CA THR A 20 16.66 29.38 -14.12
C THR A 20 16.36 29.73 -12.67
N ALA A 21 16.09 28.71 -11.85
CA ALA A 21 15.98 28.81 -10.39
C ALA A 21 17.16 28.08 -9.74
N VAL A 22 17.90 28.77 -8.86
CA VAL A 22 19.02 28.22 -8.10
C VAL A 22 18.76 28.41 -6.62
N ALA A 23 18.66 27.30 -5.88
CA ALA A 23 18.46 27.31 -4.43
C ALA A 23 19.81 27.20 -3.71
N GLU A 24 19.97 28.00 -2.64
CA GLU A 24 21.05 27.89 -1.66
C GLU A 24 20.58 27.09 -0.43
N GLU A 25 21.50 26.53 0.35
CA GLU A 25 21.17 25.83 1.61
C GLU A 25 20.33 26.64 2.59
N SER A 26 20.47 27.95 2.55
CA SER A 26 19.71 28.89 3.40
C SER A 26 18.22 28.97 3.01
N GLY A 27 17.80 28.32 1.94
CA GLY A 27 16.47 28.48 1.34
C GLY A 27 16.32 29.72 0.47
N LYS A 28 17.39 30.46 0.26
CA LYS A 28 17.39 31.56 -0.70
C LYS A 28 17.39 30.99 -2.12
N VAL A 29 16.38 31.32 -2.91
CA VAL A 29 16.29 30.98 -4.33
C VAL A 29 16.52 32.21 -5.17
N THR A 30 17.48 32.13 -6.09
CA THR A 30 17.73 33.18 -7.08
C THR A 30 17.16 32.73 -8.42
N LEU A 31 16.17 33.49 -8.90
CA LEU A 31 15.63 33.36 -10.26
C LEU A 31 16.37 34.27 -11.20
N SER A 32 16.64 33.81 -12.42
CA SER A 32 17.21 34.64 -13.49
C SER A 32 16.59 34.27 -14.83
N TRP A 33 16.43 35.26 -15.69
CA TRP A 33 15.98 35.12 -17.08
C TRP A 33 16.57 36.21 -17.96
N THR A 34 16.42 36.04 -19.27
CA THR A 34 16.98 36.98 -20.25
C THR A 34 15.99 38.08 -20.65
N LEU A 35 16.48 39.28 -20.93
CA LEU A 35 15.68 40.32 -21.57
C LEU A 35 15.32 39.89 -23.01
N PRO A 36 14.13 40.25 -23.50
CA PRO A 36 13.80 40.04 -24.90
C PRO A 36 14.70 40.87 -25.83
N GLU A 37 15.40 40.22 -26.73
CA GLU A 37 16.28 40.87 -27.70
C GLU A 37 15.49 41.55 -28.84
N ALA A 38 14.32 41.00 -29.16
CA ALA A 38 13.43 41.50 -30.21
C ALA A 38 11.97 41.22 -29.86
N GLY A 39 11.05 41.80 -30.61
CA GLY A 39 9.65 41.48 -30.56
C GLY A 39 9.30 40.19 -31.32
N ILE A 40 8.09 39.69 -31.13
CA ILE A 40 7.56 38.47 -31.75
C ILE A 40 7.57 38.50 -33.29
N ASN A 41 7.55 39.72 -33.87
CA ASN A 41 7.65 39.93 -35.33
C ASN A 41 9.06 40.39 -35.76
N GLY A 42 10.05 40.34 -34.87
CA GLY A 42 11.42 40.81 -35.13
C GLY A 42 11.54 42.33 -35.05
N GLY A 43 10.55 43.06 -34.54
CA GLY A 43 10.55 44.52 -34.41
C GLY A 43 11.19 45.01 -33.12
N TRP A 44 11.25 46.35 -32.97
CA TRP A 44 11.79 47.00 -31.79
C TRP A 44 10.83 46.90 -30.62
N VAL A 45 11.35 46.53 -29.45
CA VAL A 45 10.61 46.44 -28.18
C VAL A 45 10.98 47.60 -27.28
N ASN A 46 9.96 48.29 -26.77
CA ASN A 46 10.16 49.33 -25.77
C ASN A 46 10.32 48.70 -24.37
N LEU A 47 11.55 48.47 -23.94
CA LEU A 47 11.88 47.82 -22.69
C LEU A 47 11.33 48.54 -21.44
N THR A 48 11.03 49.85 -21.54
CA THR A 48 10.41 50.59 -20.39
C THR A 48 8.97 50.14 -20.10
N LYS A 49 8.32 49.53 -21.08
CA LYS A 49 6.97 48.95 -20.98
C LYS A 49 6.95 47.48 -20.57
N VAL A 50 8.11 46.82 -20.57
CA VAL A 50 8.22 45.42 -20.15
C VAL A 50 8.23 45.32 -18.63
N SER A 51 7.49 44.37 -18.11
CA SER A 51 7.53 43.99 -16.71
C SER A 51 7.21 42.49 -16.55
N TYR A 52 7.49 41.97 -15.38
CA TYR A 52 7.34 40.56 -15.07
C TYR A 52 6.52 40.37 -13.80
N ASP A 53 5.62 39.40 -13.83
CA ASP A 53 4.99 38.88 -12.63
C ASP A 53 5.60 37.50 -12.35
N ILE A 54 5.79 37.17 -11.08
CA ILE A 54 6.38 35.91 -10.64
C ILE A 54 5.37 35.15 -9.81
N LEU A 55 5.15 33.88 -10.18
CA LEU A 55 4.37 32.95 -9.40
C LEU A 55 5.32 31.87 -8.85
N ARG A 56 4.98 31.34 -7.67
CA ARG A 56 5.59 30.16 -7.06
C ARG A 56 4.51 29.11 -6.89
N ASN A 57 4.67 27.95 -7.52
CA ASN A 57 3.69 26.87 -7.55
C ASN A 57 2.27 27.38 -7.93
N GLY A 58 2.17 28.30 -8.89
CA GLY A 58 0.91 28.88 -9.35
C GLY A 58 0.37 30.04 -8.50
N GLU A 59 0.94 30.32 -7.33
CA GLU A 59 0.54 31.43 -6.47
C GLU A 59 1.38 32.68 -6.74
N SER A 60 0.73 33.88 -6.81
CA SER A 60 1.40 35.14 -7.06
C SER A 60 2.37 35.49 -5.93
N LEU A 61 3.65 35.66 -6.28
CA LEU A 61 4.72 36.01 -5.35
C LEU A 61 5.11 37.48 -5.44
N SER A 62 5.20 38.00 -6.67
CA SER A 62 5.54 39.40 -6.92
C SER A 62 5.00 39.84 -8.29
N THR A 63 4.73 41.12 -8.45
CA THR A 63 4.18 41.71 -9.69
C THR A 63 4.93 42.95 -10.12
N ASP A 64 4.87 43.26 -11.42
CA ASP A 64 5.44 44.47 -12.07
C ASP A 64 6.95 44.67 -11.83
N ILE A 65 7.73 43.59 -11.80
CA ILE A 65 9.19 43.61 -11.66
C ILE A 65 9.79 44.10 -12.99
N LYS A 66 10.83 44.89 -12.91
CA LYS A 66 11.57 45.42 -14.08
C LYS A 66 12.93 44.73 -14.29
N GLU A 67 13.46 44.16 -13.23
CA GLU A 67 14.69 43.39 -13.20
C GLU A 67 14.48 42.02 -13.88
N THR A 68 15.56 41.41 -14.33
CA THR A 68 15.59 40.04 -14.87
C THR A 68 16.08 39.01 -13.86
N THR A 69 16.07 39.40 -12.61
CA THR A 69 16.39 38.52 -11.48
C THR A 69 15.42 38.78 -10.32
N TYR A 70 15.14 37.73 -9.58
CA TYR A 70 14.32 37.83 -8.37
C TYR A 70 14.85 36.89 -7.29
N ILE A 71 14.77 37.31 -6.03
CA ILE A 71 15.19 36.50 -4.90
C ILE A 71 13.95 36.16 -4.07
N ASP A 72 13.70 34.86 -3.92
CA ASP A 72 12.73 34.31 -2.97
C ASP A 72 13.46 33.69 -1.78
N ASN A 73 12.84 33.68 -0.60
CA ASN A 73 13.35 33.02 0.59
C ASN A 73 12.33 31.98 1.04
N LEU A 74 12.67 30.73 0.85
CA LEU A 74 11.82 29.60 1.22
C LEU A 74 11.87 29.33 2.72
N PRO A 75 10.74 29.01 3.36
CA PRO A 75 10.73 28.62 4.77
C PRO A 75 11.27 27.20 4.93
N GLU A 76 12.08 26.97 5.96
CA GLU A 76 12.56 25.64 6.33
C GLU A 76 11.45 24.82 7.02
N ASN A 77 10.48 24.39 6.24
CA ASN A 77 9.35 23.55 6.65
C ASN A 77 9.52 22.12 6.14
N GLU A 78 8.41 21.39 5.95
CA GLU A 78 8.43 20.09 5.25
C GLU A 78 9.06 20.23 3.87
N LEU A 79 9.74 19.18 3.43
CA LEU A 79 10.38 19.12 2.12
C LEU A 79 9.32 19.29 1.03
N LYS A 80 9.57 20.20 0.09
CA LYS A 80 8.68 20.49 -1.04
C LYS A 80 9.46 20.83 -2.30
N SER A 81 8.85 20.55 -3.44
CA SER A 81 9.29 21.04 -4.74
C SER A 81 8.68 22.40 -5.02
N TYR A 82 9.49 23.31 -5.49
CA TYR A 82 9.10 24.68 -5.85
C TYR A 82 9.43 24.92 -7.32
N LYS A 83 8.43 25.36 -8.07
CA LYS A 83 8.55 25.75 -9.47
C LYS A 83 8.07 27.17 -9.62
N TYR A 84 8.78 27.97 -10.39
CA TYR A 84 8.45 29.37 -10.61
C TYR A 84 7.96 29.60 -12.03
N THR A 85 6.99 30.49 -12.19
CA THR A 85 6.51 30.93 -13.48
C THR A 85 6.79 32.44 -13.62
N VAL A 86 7.48 32.85 -14.66
CA VAL A 86 7.69 34.24 -15.02
C VAL A 86 6.72 34.61 -16.12
N ILE A 87 5.77 35.49 -15.82
CA ILE A 87 4.80 36.03 -16.78
C ILE A 87 5.36 37.34 -17.33
N VAL A 88 5.49 37.46 -18.62
CA VAL A 88 5.98 38.68 -19.32
C VAL A 88 4.80 39.56 -19.63
N LYS A 89 4.90 40.84 -19.27
CA LYS A 89 3.91 41.89 -19.58
C LYS A 89 4.49 43.01 -20.43
N PHE A 90 3.67 43.58 -21.30
CA PHE A 90 3.99 44.75 -22.10
C PHE A 90 2.89 45.81 -21.99
N GLY A 91 3.21 46.94 -21.39
CA GLY A 91 2.23 47.96 -21.14
C GLY A 91 1.13 47.56 -20.13
N GLY A 92 1.37 46.54 -19.32
CA GLY A 92 0.43 45.94 -18.35
C GLY A 92 -0.35 44.72 -18.85
N GLU A 93 -0.31 44.44 -20.16
CA GLU A 93 -0.96 43.28 -20.78
C GLU A 93 0.00 42.08 -20.82
N GLU A 94 -0.51 40.87 -20.55
CA GLU A 94 0.27 39.64 -20.57
C GLU A 94 0.63 39.24 -22.02
N CYS A 95 1.92 38.92 -22.24
CA CYS A 95 2.45 38.46 -23.53
C CYS A 95 2.71 36.96 -23.57
N GLY A 96 2.85 36.32 -22.41
CA GLY A 96 3.11 34.90 -22.26
C GLY A 96 3.89 34.61 -20.98
N SER A 97 4.16 33.34 -20.72
CA SER A 97 4.86 32.89 -19.52
C SER A 97 5.83 31.76 -19.82
N VAL A 98 6.81 31.62 -18.94
CA VAL A 98 7.81 30.53 -18.96
C VAL A 98 8.04 30.01 -17.55
N GLU A 99 8.18 28.71 -17.42
CA GLU A 99 8.44 28.05 -16.13
C GLU A 99 9.94 27.83 -15.92
N SER A 100 10.38 27.88 -14.67
CA SER A 100 11.75 27.51 -14.27
C SER A 100 11.91 25.98 -14.18
N ASN A 101 13.17 25.53 -14.02
CA ASN A 101 13.43 24.23 -13.40
C ASN A 101 12.83 24.20 -11.99
N SER A 102 12.53 23.01 -11.49
CA SER A 102 12.12 22.79 -10.08
C SER A 102 13.33 22.88 -9.15
N VAL A 103 13.11 23.35 -7.94
CA VAL A 103 14.08 23.30 -6.84
C VAL A 103 13.41 22.66 -5.63
N VAL A 104 14.12 21.75 -4.95
CA VAL A 104 13.61 21.05 -3.78
C VAL A 104 14.24 21.68 -2.53
N PHE A 105 13.43 22.09 -1.58
CA PHE A 105 13.89 22.68 -0.34
C PHE A 105 12.97 22.35 0.84
N GLY A 106 13.56 22.19 2.03
CA GLY A 106 12.88 21.90 3.28
C GLY A 106 13.77 21.17 4.26
N LYS A 107 13.18 20.70 5.35
CA LYS A 107 13.87 19.90 6.37
C LYS A 107 14.31 18.56 5.82
N ALA A 108 15.37 18.02 6.38
CA ALA A 108 15.76 16.64 6.16
C ALA A 108 14.59 15.68 6.45
N VAL A 109 14.41 14.69 5.60
CA VAL A 109 13.37 13.67 5.79
C VAL A 109 13.71 12.78 6.99
N SER A 110 12.66 12.29 7.65
CA SER A 110 12.81 11.32 8.74
C SER A 110 13.08 9.92 8.19
N LEU A 111 13.80 9.12 8.98
CA LEU A 111 14.00 7.70 8.68
C LEU A 111 13.02 6.84 9.51
N PRO A 112 12.53 5.69 8.97
CA PRO A 112 12.79 5.21 7.61
C PRO A 112 12.19 6.12 6.55
N TYR A 113 12.91 6.31 5.44
CA TYR A 113 12.42 6.96 4.24
C TYR A 113 12.06 5.89 3.21
N GLU A 114 10.91 6.04 2.57
CA GLU A 114 10.41 5.13 1.53
C GLU A 114 9.97 5.93 0.31
N GLN A 115 10.27 5.41 -0.87
CA GLN A 115 9.87 5.95 -2.16
C GLN A 115 9.46 4.81 -3.08
N THR A 116 8.16 4.71 -3.32
CA THR A 116 7.53 3.64 -4.10
C THR A 116 6.96 4.12 -5.44
N PHE A 117 7.15 5.39 -5.75
CA PHE A 117 6.73 6.02 -7.01
C PHE A 117 5.26 5.80 -7.43
N GLU A 118 4.35 5.66 -6.47
CA GLU A 118 2.92 5.47 -6.73
C GLU A 118 2.27 6.66 -7.46
N ASP A 119 2.90 7.83 -7.39
CA ASP A 119 2.49 9.03 -8.10
C ASP A 119 3.69 9.90 -8.53
N ALA A 120 3.49 10.73 -9.56
CA ALA A 120 4.53 11.61 -10.08
C ALA A 120 4.98 12.68 -9.07
N SER A 121 4.13 13.09 -8.13
CA SER A 121 4.47 14.16 -7.18
C SER A 121 5.55 13.73 -6.19
N SER A 122 5.68 12.44 -5.92
CA SER A 122 6.73 11.88 -5.09
C SER A 122 8.10 11.94 -5.78
N PHE A 123 8.14 11.80 -7.10
CA PHE A 123 9.35 11.98 -7.90
C PHE A 123 9.85 13.43 -7.87
N ASP A 124 8.95 14.41 -7.82
CA ASP A 124 9.28 15.84 -7.77
C ASP A 124 10.09 16.26 -6.52
N LEU A 125 10.18 15.39 -5.51
CA LEU A 125 11.01 15.61 -4.31
C LEU A 125 12.46 15.15 -4.47
N LEU A 126 12.81 14.54 -5.59
CA LEU A 126 14.16 14.12 -5.92
C LEU A 126 14.91 15.22 -6.67
N ASN A 127 16.23 15.29 -6.52
CA ASN A 127 17.06 16.17 -7.34
C ASN A 127 17.65 15.35 -8.49
N ILE A 128 17.43 15.81 -9.71
CA ILE A 128 17.93 15.17 -10.92
C ILE A 128 19.09 15.99 -11.45
N ILE A 129 20.23 15.31 -11.71
CA ILE A 129 21.42 15.95 -12.28
C ILE A 129 21.77 15.25 -13.58
N ASP A 130 21.65 15.97 -14.68
CA ASP A 130 22.19 15.63 -16.00
C ASP A 130 23.58 16.26 -16.09
N ASN A 131 24.64 15.51 -15.74
CA ASN A 131 25.98 16.06 -15.63
C ASN A 131 26.69 16.18 -16.99
N ASN A 132 26.34 15.33 -17.97
CA ASN A 132 26.87 15.41 -19.32
C ASN A 132 26.13 16.45 -20.18
N GLY A 133 24.95 16.94 -19.75
CA GLY A 133 24.18 18.01 -20.40
C GLY A 133 23.56 17.60 -21.73
N ASP A 134 23.27 16.32 -21.94
CA ASP A 134 22.75 15.82 -23.21
C ASP A 134 21.22 15.82 -23.28
N GLY A 135 20.54 16.16 -22.19
CA GLY A 135 19.09 16.25 -22.08
C GLY A 135 18.39 14.88 -21.88
N VAL A 136 19.16 13.79 -21.76
CA VAL A 136 18.65 12.47 -21.42
C VAL A 136 19.00 12.19 -19.96
N THR A 137 18.00 12.12 -19.09
CA THR A 137 18.22 11.97 -17.65
C THR A 137 17.08 11.21 -16.99
N TRP A 138 17.13 11.03 -15.67
CA TRP A 138 16.11 10.37 -14.89
C TRP A 138 14.75 11.09 -14.99
N GLN A 139 13.70 10.31 -15.19
CA GLN A 139 12.32 10.79 -15.29
C GLN A 139 11.37 9.85 -14.58
N PHE A 140 10.18 10.34 -14.23
CA PHE A 140 9.11 9.49 -13.76
C PHE A 140 8.55 8.64 -14.91
N ASP A 141 8.66 7.32 -14.78
CA ASP A 141 8.09 6.37 -15.75
C ASP A 141 6.63 6.06 -15.37
N THR A 142 5.69 6.63 -16.13
CA THR A 142 4.24 6.41 -15.91
C THR A 142 3.77 5.01 -16.29
N GLY A 143 4.58 4.24 -17.03
CA GLY A 143 4.24 2.87 -17.43
C GLY A 143 4.61 1.83 -16.38
N GLN A 144 5.64 2.11 -15.57
CA GLN A 144 6.13 1.20 -14.54
C GLN A 144 6.02 1.79 -13.13
N PHE A 145 5.57 3.04 -12.98
CA PHE A 145 5.52 3.75 -11.70
C PHE A 145 6.86 3.68 -10.96
N SER A 146 7.91 4.15 -11.61
CA SER A 146 9.30 4.03 -11.14
C SER A 146 10.12 5.24 -11.56
N ALA A 147 11.34 5.40 -11.06
CA ALA A 147 12.33 6.32 -11.63
C ALA A 147 13.00 5.64 -12.80
N GLY A 148 12.76 6.12 -14.02
CA GLY A 148 13.32 5.61 -15.27
C GLY A 148 14.44 6.50 -15.80
N TYR A 149 15.54 5.91 -16.24
CA TYR A 149 16.53 6.53 -17.11
C TYR A 149 16.44 5.88 -18.48
N THR A 150 16.18 6.67 -19.52
CA THR A 150 16.23 6.21 -20.90
C THR A 150 17.67 6.32 -21.42
N PHE A 151 18.01 5.58 -22.47
CA PHE A 151 19.36 5.66 -23.05
C PHE A 151 19.50 6.82 -24.04
N SER A 152 20.72 7.36 -24.15
CA SER A 152 21.15 8.16 -25.30
C SER A 152 21.85 7.27 -26.31
N ALA A 153 21.52 7.43 -27.61
CA ALA A 153 22.17 6.65 -28.66
C ALA A 153 23.61 7.09 -28.90
N ASP A 154 23.92 8.36 -28.60
CA ASP A 154 25.19 9.00 -28.97
C ASP A 154 26.11 9.24 -27.76
N ASN A 155 25.55 9.40 -26.55
CA ASN A 155 26.31 9.79 -25.36
C ASN A 155 26.22 8.72 -24.28
N ALA A 156 27.31 8.55 -23.50
CA ALA A 156 27.29 7.78 -22.29
C ALA A 156 26.54 8.56 -21.20
N ALA A 157 25.83 7.84 -20.32
CA ALA A 157 25.18 8.42 -19.16
C ALA A 157 26.19 8.98 -18.15
N ASP A 158 25.85 10.09 -17.53
CA ASP A 158 26.50 10.63 -16.32
C ASP A 158 25.44 11.38 -15.51
N ASP A 159 24.45 10.62 -15.01
CA ASP A 159 23.19 11.13 -14.50
C ASP A 159 22.90 10.64 -13.10
N TYR A 160 22.45 11.55 -12.24
CA TYR A 160 22.23 11.24 -10.84
C TYR A 160 20.74 11.39 -10.48
N LEU A 161 20.20 10.37 -9.84
CA LEU A 161 18.94 10.38 -9.10
C LEU A 161 19.28 10.60 -7.62
N VAL A 162 19.13 11.83 -7.13
CA VAL A 162 19.56 12.21 -5.78
C VAL A 162 18.37 12.20 -4.82
N LEU A 163 18.44 11.38 -3.79
CA LEU A 163 17.40 11.27 -2.76
C LEU A 163 17.35 12.53 -1.89
N PRO A 164 16.23 12.79 -1.21
CA PRO A 164 16.11 13.90 -0.27
C PRO A 164 17.19 13.89 0.80
N LYS A 165 17.48 15.08 1.33
CA LYS A 165 18.43 15.27 2.43
C LYS A 165 17.98 14.52 3.68
N MET A 166 18.90 13.78 4.31
CA MET A 166 18.70 12.98 5.51
C MET A 166 19.70 13.41 6.60
N THR A 167 19.38 13.13 7.87
CA THR A 167 20.30 13.39 8.99
C THR A 167 21.04 12.09 9.34
N PHE A 168 22.38 12.16 9.33
CA PHE A 168 23.26 11.07 9.68
C PHE A 168 23.95 11.30 11.03
N LYS A 169 24.08 10.24 11.82
CA LYS A 169 24.85 10.22 13.09
C LYS A 169 26.14 9.44 12.88
N ALA A 170 27.25 9.97 13.37
CA ALA A 170 28.54 9.30 13.29
C ALA A 170 28.45 7.88 13.84
N TYR A 171 29.08 6.96 13.13
CA TYR A 171 29.18 5.53 13.47
C TYR A 171 27.84 4.81 13.59
N ASN A 172 26.74 5.40 13.11
CA ASN A 172 25.50 4.67 12.91
C ASN A 172 25.47 4.03 11.52
N VAL A 173 24.80 2.91 11.46
CA VAL A 173 24.62 2.15 10.23
C VAL A 173 23.35 2.60 9.53
N TYR A 174 23.50 2.98 8.28
CA TYR A 174 22.38 3.29 7.39
C TYR A 174 22.34 2.25 6.27
N GLN A 175 21.17 1.72 5.98
CA GLN A 175 20.96 0.80 4.88
C GLN A 175 20.11 1.48 3.82
N LEU A 176 20.62 1.55 2.59
CA LEU A 176 19.86 1.88 1.41
C LEU A 176 19.50 0.59 0.67
N SER A 177 18.25 0.38 0.39
CA SER A 177 17.77 -0.70 -0.50
C SER A 177 16.88 -0.16 -1.60
N PHE A 178 16.87 -0.81 -2.74
CA PHE A 178 16.02 -0.51 -3.88
C PHE A 178 15.93 -1.69 -4.85
N ASP A 179 14.86 -1.72 -5.63
CA ASP A 179 14.68 -2.66 -6.72
C ASP A 179 15.11 -1.99 -8.04
N ILE A 180 15.81 -2.74 -8.88
CA ILE A 180 16.34 -2.23 -10.15
C ILE A 180 16.19 -3.25 -11.27
N CYS A 181 15.75 -2.78 -12.44
CA CYS A 181 15.76 -3.57 -13.66
C CYS A 181 16.33 -2.77 -14.83
N SER A 182 17.01 -3.45 -15.75
CA SER A 182 17.43 -2.86 -17.03
C SER A 182 16.27 -2.89 -18.04
N GLY A 183 16.22 -1.92 -18.93
CA GLY A 183 15.16 -1.81 -19.93
C GLY A 183 15.14 -2.96 -20.95
N SER A 184 16.17 -3.80 -20.98
CA SER A 184 16.19 -5.05 -21.74
C SER A 184 16.93 -6.15 -20.96
N GLY A 185 16.43 -7.37 -21.03
CA GLY A 185 17.11 -8.53 -20.43
C GLY A 185 18.43 -8.94 -21.14
N TYR A 186 18.89 -8.17 -22.11
CA TYR A 186 20.07 -8.50 -22.94
C TYR A 186 21.22 -7.49 -22.78
N ASN A 187 20.95 -6.29 -22.32
CA ASN A 187 21.95 -5.23 -22.14
C ASN A 187 22.06 -4.86 -20.67
N ALA A 188 23.27 -4.94 -20.14
CA ALA A 188 23.53 -4.49 -18.78
C ALA A 188 23.65 -2.96 -18.74
N GLU A 189 23.08 -2.34 -17.73
CA GLU A 189 23.28 -0.94 -17.38
C GLU A 189 24.33 -0.83 -16.27
N ILE A 190 25.02 0.31 -16.18
CA ILE A 190 26.08 0.52 -15.19
C ILE A 190 25.61 1.53 -14.15
N ILE A 191 25.44 1.05 -12.93
CA ILE A 191 24.89 1.85 -11.83
C ILE A 191 25.85 1.85 -10.66
N GLY A 192 26.15 3.04 -10.13
CA GLY A 192 26.84 3.26 -8.86
C GLY A 192 25.94 3.92 -7.82
N VAL A 193 26.39 3.96 -6.57
CA VAL A 193 25.71 4.73 -5.51
C VAL A 193 26.76 5.56 -4.77
N LYS A 194 26.45 6.83 -4.56
CA LYS A 194 27.29 7.80 -3.86
C LYS A 194 26.53 8.49 -2.73
N VAL A 195 27.28 9.10 -1.82
CA VAL A 195 26.75 9.98 -0.76
C VAL A 195 27.51 11.29 -0.77
N GLY A 196 26.81 12.39 -0.55
CA GLY A 196 27.39 13.72 -0.36
C GLY A 196 26.58 14.57 0.59
N ALA A 197 27.18 15.63 1.11
CA ALA A 197 26.49 16.58 2.00
C ALA A 197 25.42 17.39 1.26
N GLU A 198 25.67 17.70 -0.04
CA GLU A 198 24.80 18.47 -0.90
C GLU A 198 24.43 17.68 -2.17
N PRO A 199 23.28 17.99 -2.80
CA PRO A 199 22.86 17.37 -4.04
C PRO A 199 23.60 17.96 -5.25
N SER A 200 24.94 17.91 -5.24
CA SER A 200 25.82 18.37 -6.33
C SER A 200 26.88 17.33 -6.64
N VAL A 201 27.34 17.29 -7.89
CA VAL A 201 28.35 16.30 -8.36
C VAL A 201 29.63 16.38 -7.53
N GLU A 202 30.08 17.59 -7.19
CA GLU A 202 31.27 17.82 -6.40
C GLU A 202 31.15 17.27 -4.97
N SER A 203 29.94 17.36 -4.38
CA SER A 203 29.66 16.87 -3.04
C SER A 203 29.45 15.36 -3.00
N LEU A 204 28.85 14.77 -4.02
CA LEU A 204 28.54 13.34 -4.15
C LEU A 204 29.82 12.51 -4.41
N SER A 205 30.75 12.53 -3.46
CA SER A 205 32.12 11.99 -3.59
C SER A 205 32.35 10.68 -2.83
N THR A 206 31.55 10.35 -1.81
CA THR A 206 31.68 9.10 -1.07
C THR A 206 30.99 7.97 -1.83
N ILE A 207 31.77 6.97 -2.26
CA ILE A 207 31.27 5.80 -2.97
C ILE A 207 30.69 4.80 -1.98
N VAL A 208 29.41 4.42 -2.15
CA VAL A 208 28.72 3.36 -1.39
C VAL A 208 28.62 2.08 -2.21
N MET A 209 28.46 2.23 -3.53
CA MET A 209 28.54 1.14 -4.49
C MET A 209 29.34 1.59 -5.70
N GLU A 210 30.40 0.87 -6.01
CA GLU A 210 31.15 1.09 -7.26
C GLU A 210 30.25 0.88 -8.48
N PRO A 211 30.49 1.58 -9.60
CA PRO A 211 29.76 1.34 -10.83
C PRO A 211 29.75 -0.14 -11.21
N THR A 212 28.59 -0.72 -11.23
CA THR A 212 28.38 -2.17 -11.34
C THR A 212 27.39 -2.45 -12.48
N GLU A 213 27.66 -3.47 -13.28
CA GLU A 213 26.74 -3.94 -14.31
C GLU A 213 25.49 -4.57 -13.69
N ILE A 214 24.33 -4.07 -14.07
CA ILE A 214 23.03 -4.56 -13.68
C ILE A 214 22.33 -5.11 -14.91
N MET A 215 21.98 -6.39 -14.85
CA MET A 215 21.17 -7.06 -15.86
C MET A 215 20.04 -7.80 -15.15
N ALA A 216 18.84 -7.26 -15.21
CA ALA A 216 17.64 -7.83 -14.62
C ALA A 216 16.44 -7.33 -15.43
N ASP A 217 15.49 -8.18 -15.75
CA ASP A 217 14.28 -7.75 -16.44
C ASP A 217 13.19 -7.28 -15.45
N ALA A 218 12.17 -6.59 -15.97
CA ALA A 218 11.11 -6.00 -15.16
C ALA A 218 10.24 -7.05 -14.45
N SER A 219 10.19 -8.29 -14.92
CA SER A 219 9.42 -9.38 -14.27
C SER A 219 10.16 -9.97 -13.06
N SER A 220 11.47 -9.71 -12.97
CA SER A 220 12.34 -10.16 -11.87
C SER A 220 13.39 -9.11 -11.57
N PRO A 221 13.02 -7.98 -10.96
CA PRO A 221 13.96 -6.92 -10.62
C PRO A 221 15.01 -7.43 -9.61
N ARG A 222 16.21 -6.89 -9.71
CA ARG A 222 17.27 -7.18 -8.75
C ARG A 222 17.11 -6.30 -7.53
N HIS A 223 16.98 -6.89 -6.36
CA HIS A 223 17.01 -6.17 -5.08
C HIS A 223 18.44 -5.85 -4.68
N ILE A 224 18.77 -4.58 -4.51
CA ILE A 224 20.07 -4.08 -4.07
C ILE A 224 19.97 -3.65 -2.60
N VAL A 225 20.93 -4.05 -1.78
CA VAL A 225 21.03 -3.64 -0.38
C VAL A 225 22.45 -3.17 -0.10
N LEU A 226 22.58 -1.93 0.35
CA LEU A 226 23.86 -1.26 0.58
C LEU A 226 23.94 -0.72 2.01
N THR A 227 25.12 -0.72 2.58
CA THR A 227 25.37 -0.20 3.93
C THR A 227 26.29 1.01 3.86
N TYR A 228 25.93 2.07 4.58
CA TYR A 228 26.73 3.27 4.76
C TYR A 228 26.92 3.59 6.24
N VAL A 229 28.15 3.92 6.64
CA VAL A 229 28.49 4.33 8.01
C VAL A 229 29.24 5.66 7.93
N PRO A 230 28.60 6.78 8.31
CA PRO A 230 29.27 8.08 8.35
C PRO A 230 30.28 8.18 9.48
N GLU A 231 31.38 8.88 9.26
CA GLU A 231 32.40 9.14 10.28
C GLU A 231 32.08 10.36 11.17
N ALA A 232 31.15 11.21 10.72
CA ALA A 232 30.74 12.43 11.43
C ALA A 232 29.22 12.60 11.41
N ASN A 233 28.71 13.32 12.41
CA ASN A 233 27.31 13.79 12.38
C ASN A 233 27.14 14.83 11.27
N GLY A 234 26.03 14.77 10.55
CA GLY A 234 25.74 15.71 9.48
C GLY A 234 24.44 15.44 8.78
N GLN A 235 24.20 16.17 7.71
CA GLN A 235 23.15 15.88 6.76
C GLN A 235 23.77 15.49 5.43
N GLY A 236 23.02 14.77 4.60
CA GLY A 236 23.49 14.37 3.29
C GLY A 236 22.44 13.65 2.47
N ASN A 237 22.80 13.35 1.25
CA ASN A 237 21.96 12.75 0.24
C ASN A 237 22.62 11.49 -0.30
N PHE A 238 21.85 10.40 -0.45
CA PHE A 238 22.24 9.30 -1.34
C PHE A 238 21.94 9.68 -2.78
N ALA A 239 22.75 9.20 -3.70
CA ALA A 239 22.52 9.38 -5.14
C ALA A 239 22.77 8.05 -5.87
N ILE A 240 21.80 7.65 -6.69
CA ILE A 240 21.94 6.56 -7.66
C ILE A 240 22.49 7.18 -8.95
N HIS A 241 23.65 6.72 -9.39
CA HIS A 241 24.41 7.27 -10.48
C HIS A 241 24.43 6.31 -11.66
N CYS A 242 23.78 6.68 -12.76
CA CYS A 242 23.88 5.97 -14.04
C CYS A 242 25.12 6.41 -14.79
N THR A 243 25.97 5.43 -15.17
CA THR A 243 27.19 5.63 -15.95
C THR A 243 27.28 4.68 -17.15
N SER A 244 26.13 4.26 -17.65
CA SER A 244 26.00 3.34 -18.77
C SER A 244 26.60 3.91 -20.03
N VAL A 245 27.21 3.08 -20.86
CA VAL A 245 27.69 3.50 -22.18
C VAL A 245 26.51 3.83 -23.09
N ALA A 246 26.76 4.60 -24.15
CA ALA A 246 25.73 4.92 -25.15
C ALA A 246 25.08 3.68 -25.76
N ASP A 247 23.86 3.85 -26.25
CA ASP A 247 23.09 2.85 -26.99
C ASP A 247 22.75 1.58 -26.15
N ARG A 248 22.36 1.80 -24.89
CA ARG A 248 21.73 0.79 -24.00
C ARG A 248 20.21 1.02 -23.96
N PHE A 249 19.46 0.21 -23.20
CA PHE A 249 18.00 0.30 -23.18
C PHE A 249 17.42 1.06 -21.97
N GLY A 250 18.30 1.57 -21.11
CA GLY A 250 17.90 2.30 -19.91
C GLY A 250 17.66 1.40 -18.70
N VAL A 251 17.27 2.03 -17.60
CA VAL A 251 17.12 1.38 -16.30
C VAL A 251 15.95 1.99 -15.53
N ASN A 252 15.25 1.17 -14.76
CA ASN A 252 14.20 1.60 -13.84
C ASN A 252 14.58 1.22 -12.40
N VAL A 253 14.33 2.14 -11.47
CA VAL A 253 14.56 2.00 -10.03
C VAL A 253 13.26 2.25 -9.30
N ASP A 254 12.93 1.37 -8.34
CA ASP A 254 11.73 1.42 -7.55
C ASP A 254 11.98 0.95 -6.10
N ASN A 255 10.97 1.08 -5.23
CA ASN A 255 10.99 0.59 -3.86
C ASN A 255 12.25 1.04 -3.08
N ILE A 256 12.64 2.31 -3.23
CA ILE A 256 13.79 2.86 -2.52
C ILE A 256 13.45 2.99 -1.05
N ARG A 257 14.32 2.44 -0.18
CA ARG A 257 14.19 2.54 1.26
C ARG A 257 15.51 2.87 1.91
N VAL A 258 15.49 3.80 2.87
CA VAL A 258 16.65 4.14 3.71
C VAL A 258 16.27 3.98 5.18
N GLU A 259 17.03 3.19 5.93
CA GLU A 259 16.82 2.93 7.35
C GLU A 259 18.07 3.17 8.18
N GLU A 260 17.88 3.59 9.44
CA GLU A 260 18.93 3.69 10.47
C GLU A 260 18.88 2.44 11.36
N PHE A 261 19.97 1.69 11.44
CA PHE A 261 20.10 0.47 12.26
C PHE A 261 20.84 0.69 13.58
N GLY A 262 21.19 1.93 13.92
CA GLY A 262 21.92 2.27 15.14
C GLY A 262 23.43 2.18 14.99
N SER A 263 24.15 2.30 16.13
CA SER A 263 25.62 2.39 16.15
C SER A 263 26.31 1.07 15.75
N ILE A 264 27.43 1.16 15.03
CA ILE A 264 28.30 0.00 14.75
C ILE A 264 28.79 -0.72 16.03
N TYR A 265 28.81 -0.01 17.15
CA TYR A 265 29.19 -0.56 18.48
C TYR A 265 28.00 -1.18 19.20
N ALA A 266 26.78 -0.99 18.66
CA ALA A 266 25.59 -1.58 19.22
C ALA A 266 25.54 -3.10 18.99
N PRO A 267 24.82 -3.87 19.82
CA PRO A 267 24.61 -5.28 19.59
C PRO A 267 23.98 -5.56 18.23
N LYS A 268 24.35 -6.64 17.56
CA LYS A 268 23.53 -7.22 16.49
C LYS A 268 22.14 -7.49 17.00
N GLY A 269 21.19 -7.62 16.09
CA GLY A 269 19.84 -8.09 16.44
C GLY A 269 19.88 -9.45 17.14
N VAL A 270 18.89 -9.72 17.96
CA VAL A 270 18.69 -11.07 18.51
C VAL A 270 18.48 -12.06 17.37
N THR A 271 18.88 -13.31 17.57
CA THR A 271 18.64 -14.39 16.59
C THR A 271 17.57 -15.35 17.08
N ASP A 272 17.11 -16.23 16.19
CA ASP A 272 16.08 -17.21 16.46
C ASP A 272 14.83 -16.61 17.14
N PHE A 273 14.48 -15.39 16.74
CA PHE A 273 13.30 -14.73 17.26
C PHE A 273 12.03 -15.38 16.68
N VAL A 274 11.27 -16.00 17.56
CA VAL A 274 10.01 -16.67 17.22
C VAL A 274 8.93 -16.15 18.16
N VAL A 275 7.80 -15.73 17.60
CA VAL A 275 6.60 -15.38 18.35
C VAL A 275 5.50 -16.33 17.94
N THR A 276 4.83 -16.93 18.92
CA THR A 276 3.72 -17.87 18.71
C THR A 276 2.52 -17.41 19.50
N ALA A 277 1.41 -17.15 18.81
CA ALA A 277 0.13 -16.86 19.45
C ALA A 277 -0.45 -18.12 20.12
N ASP A 278 -1.27 -17.91 21.15
CA ASP A 278 -1.94 -18.99 21.84
C ASP A 278 -2.86 -19.79 20.91
N GLN A 279 -2.66 -21.11 20.87
CA GLN A 279 -3.40 -22.00 19.99
C GLN A 279 -4.88 -22.17 20.39
N ALA A 280 -5.23 -21.85 21.65
CA ALA A 280 -6.62 -21.85 22.09
C ALA A 280 -7.35 -20.55 21.75
N GLY A 281 -6.69 -19.58 21.11
CA GLY A 281 -7.27 -18.30 20.74
C GLY A 281 -7.38 -17.32 21.91
N LEU A 282 -6.61 -17.52 22.97
CA LEU A 282 -6.49 -16.52 24.01
C LEU A 282 -5.66 -15.34 23.53
N GLN A 283 -5.88 -14.17 24.13
CA GLN A 283 -5.07 -12.99 23.89
C GLN A 283 -3.72 -13.09 24.59
N LYS A 284 -2.89 -14.03 24.11
CA LYS A 284 -1.57 -14.36 24.64
C LYS A 284 -0.61 -14.69 23.50
N ALA A 285 0.68 -14.42 23.75
CA ALA A 285 1.74 -14.81 22.84
C ALA A 285 2.98 -15.22 23.62
N THR A 286 3.65 -16.28 23.18
CA THR A 286 4.94 -16.72 23.72
C THR A 286 6.03 -16.40 22.71
N MET A 287 7.15 -15.88 23.19
CA MET A 287 8.28 -15.56 22.35
C MET A 287 9.57 -16.14 22.91
N SER A 288 10.51 -16.46 22.01
CA SER A 288 11.86 -16.88 22.33
C SER A 288 12.86 -16.24 21.39
N PHE A 289 14.07 -15.99 21.87
CA PHE A 289 15.16 -15.43 21.08
C PHE A 289 16.50 -15.69 21.75
N VAL A 290 17.60 -15.57 20.99
CA VAL A 290 18.97 -15.73 21.48
C VAL A 290 19.62 -14.36 21.63
N VAL A 291 20.23 -14.12 22.80
CA VAL A 291 20.98 -12.88 23.12
C VAL A 291 22.19 -12.75 22.21
N PRO A 292 22.44 -11.60 21.54
CA PRO A 292 23.58 -11.42 20.65
C PRO A 292 24.91 -11.52 21.39
N LYS A 293 25.94 -12.03 20.70
CA LYS A 293 27.33 -12.15 21.18
C LYS A 293 28.27 -11.13 20.54
N GLU A 294 27.81 -10.50 19.45
CA GLU A 294 28.64 -9.63 18.60
C GLU A 294 27.95 -8.29 18.41
N ASN A 295 28.76 -7.25 18.21
CA ASN A 295 28.26 -5.97 17.74
C ASN A 295 27.96 -6.01 16.23
N TYR A 296 27.46 -4.89 15.67
CA TYR A 296 27.11 -4.81 14.26
C TYR A 296 28.31 -5.11 13.32
N GLN A 297 29.53 -4.80 13.71
CA GLN A 297 30.73 -5.10 12.92
C GLN A 297 31.19 -6.57 13.03
N GLY A 298 30.55 -7.37 13.88
CA GLY A 298 30.98 -8.77 14.13
C GLY A 298 32.03 -8.93 15.22
N GLU A 299 32.36 -7.84 15.94
CA GLU A 299 33.29 -7.91 17.06
C GLU A 299 32.59 -8.43 18.32
N PRO A 300 33.26 -9.21 19.16
CA PRO A 300 32.67 -9.74 20.39
C PRO A 300 32.21 -8.65 21.34
N LEU A 301 30.98 -8.75 21.83
CA LEU A 301 30.45 -7.89 22.88
C LEU A 301 31.04 -8.28 24.23
N SER A 302 31.35 -7.28 25.05
CA SER A 302 31.72 -7.51 26.44
C SER A 302 30.49 -7.83 27.31
N SER A 303 29.35 -7.20 27.02
CA SER A 303 28.06 -7.42 27.69
C SER A 303 26.90 -6.82 26.89
N VAL A 304 25.72 -7.32 27.16
CA VAL A 304 24.44 -6.66 26.82
C VAL A 304 23.89 -6.10 28.14
N SER A 305 23.65 -4.79 28.20
CA SER A 305 23.15 -4.13 29.42
C SER A 305 21.68 -4.44 29.69
N LYS A 306 20.87 -4.44 28.65
CA LYS A 306 19.45 -4.80 28.71
C LYS A 306 18.94 -5.31 27.37
N ILE A 307 17.82 -6.03 27.42
CA ILE A 307 16.97 -6.32 26.24
C ILE A 307 15.57 -5.85 26.54
N GLU A 308 15.02 -5.08 25.64
CA GLU A 308 13.65 -4.60 25.70
C GLU A 308 12.77 -5.35 24.71
N ILE A 309 11.57 -5.75 25.16
CA ILE A 309 10.50 -6.29 24.31
C ILE A 309 9.39 -5.26 24.25
N LEU A 310 9.00 -4.91 23.03
CA LEU A 310 7.88 -3.99 22.78
C LEU A 310 6.76 -4.75 22.06
N ARG A 311 5.52 -4.39 22.35
CA ARG A 311 4.33 -4.77 21.59
C ARG A 311 3.70 -3.52 20.99
N ASN A 312 3.51 -3.49 19.70
CA ASN A 312 2.97 -2.34 18.95
C ASN A 312 3.68 -1.02 19.33
N GLY A 313 5.03 -1.08 19.47
CA GLY A 313 5.87 0.04 19.87
C GLY A 313 5.86 0.38 21.38
N LYS A 314 5.04 -0.28 22.19
CA LYS A 314 4.97 -0.04 23.63
C LYS A 314 5.81 -1.08 24.40
N LEU A 315 6.71 -0.61 25.27
CA LEU A 315 7.53 -1.48 26.13
C LEU A 315 6.65 -2.35 27.06
N ILE A 316 6.86 -3.67 27.02
CA ILE A 316 6.14 -4.65 27.85
C ILE A 316 7.05 -5.44 28.77
N LYS A 317 8.36 -5.58 28.44
CA LYS A 317 9.31 -6.33 29.24
C LYS A 317 10.74 -5.81 29.05
N THR A 318 11.51 -5.82 30.13
CA THR A 318 12.96 -5.61 30.10
C THR A 318 13.66 -6.79 30.78
N PHE A 319 14.73 -7.29 30.17
CA PHE A 319 15.69 -8.20 30.78
C PHE A 319 16.96 -7.42 31.05
N GLU A 320 17.38 -7.37 32.30
CA GLU A 320 18.59 -6.66 32.72
C GLU A 320 19.80 -7.61 32.69
N ASN A 321 20.92 -7.14 32.12
CA ASN A 321 22.19 -7.86 32.08
C ASN A 321 22.08 -9.33 31.64
N PRO A 322 21.46 -9.64 30.52
CA PRO A 322 21.29 -11.01 30.07
C PRO A 322 22.64 -11.62 29.67
N VAL A 323 22.77 -12.93 29.85
CA VAL A 323 23.95 -13.68 29.48
C VAL A 323 24.08 -13.75 27.95
N LEU A 324 25.24 -13.38 27.40
CA LEU A 324 25.51 -13.45 25.96
C LEU A 324 25.31 -14.87 25.42
N GLY A 325 24.53 -14.98 24.34
CA GLY A 325 24.19 -16.24 23.68
C GLY A 325 23.20 -17.13 24.43
N ALA A 326 22.62 -16.66 25.53
CA ALA A 326 21.52 -17.38 26.20
C ALA A 326 20.24 -17.27 25.40
N THR A 327 19.44 -18.33 25.41
CA THR A 327 18.04 -18.26 24.93
C THR A 327 17.16 -17.69 26.05
N LEU A 328 16.41 -16.64 25.75
CA LEU A 328 15.43 -16.04 26.63
C LEU A 328 14.03 -16.34 26.10
N THR A 329 13.09 -16.48 27.01
CA THR A 329 11.67 -16.67 26.71
C THR A 329 10.83 -15.65 27.50
N TYR A 330 9.72 -15.22 26.91
CA TYR A 330 8.76 -14.36 27.55
C TYR A 330 7.35 -14.73 27.10
N GLU A 331 6.40 -14.74 28.01
CA GLU A 331 4.98 -14.91 27.72
C GLU A 331 4.25 -13.58 27.99
N ASP A 332 3.64 -13.04 26.96
CA ASP A 332 2.72 -11.91 27.06
C ASP A 332 1.30 -12.46 27.34
N GLU A 333 0.87 -12.34 28.58
CA GLU A 333 -0.41 -12.82 29.08
C GLU A 333 -1.61 -11.93 28.68
N HIS A 334 -1.35 -10.78 28.06
CA HIS A 334 -2.35 -9.74 27.81
C HIS A 334 -2.16 -9.06 26.44
N SER A 335 -1.94 -9.84 25.39
CA SER A 335 -1.87 -9.27 24.03
C SER A 335 -3.20 -8.65 23.63
N ASP A 336 -3.17 -7.67 22.75
CA ASP A 336 -4.37 -7.08 22.18
C ASP A 336 -5.04 -8.07 21.23
N PHE A 337 -6.38 -7.99 21.10
CA PHE A 337 -7.07 -8.72 20.04
C PHE A 337 -6.60 -8.20 18.67
N GLY A 338 -6.30 -9.12 17.76
CA GLY A 338 -5.85 -8.78 16.41
C GLY A 338 -4.34 -8.93 16.22
N PHE A 339 -3.82 -8.25 15.22
CA PHE A 339 -2.39 -8.27 14.89
C PHE A 339 -1.57 -7.53 15.94
N ASN A 340 -0.57 -8.19 16.47
CA ASN A 340 0.40 -7.65 17.42
C ASN A 340 1.80 -7.78 16.82
N THR A 341 2.48 -6.65 16.65
CA THR A 341 3.88 -6.62 16.25
C THR A 341 4.74 -6.58 17.51
N TYR A 342 5.50 -7.65 17.72
CA TYR A 342 6.49 -7.74 18.79
C TYR A 342 7.86 -7.39 18.24
N SER A 343 8.55 -6.51 18.95
CA SER A 343 9.92 -6.13 18.63
C SER A 343 10.86 -6.38 19.82
N VAL A 344 12.09 -6.80 19.51
CA VAL A 344 13.14 -7.03 20.50
C VAL A 344 14.36 -6.19 20.16
N VAL A 345 14.84 -5.41 21.13
CA VAL A 345 16.03 -4.57 21.00
C VAL A 345 17.01 -4.89 22.12
N ALA A 346 18.25 -5.23 21.76
CA ALA A 346 19.34 -5.41 22.71
C ALA A 346 20.16 -4.13 22.84
N TYR A 347 20.67 -3.81 24.04
CA TYR A 347 21.46 -2.61 24.30
C TYR A 347 22.84 -2.95 24.87
N SER A 348 23.86 -2.21 24.45
CA SER A 348 25.19 -2.18 25.09
C SER A 348 25.45 -0.75 25.58
N GLY A 349 25.30 -0.51 26.89
CA GLY A 349 25.19 0.84 27.42
C GLY A 349 24.00 1.58 26.84
N GLU A 350 24.24 2.75 26.25
CA GLU A 350 23.22 3.57 25.57
C GLU A 350 23.02 3.17 24.10
N ASN A 351 23.86 2.31 23.54
CA ASN A 351 23.78 1.93 22.13
C ASN A 351 22.71 0.86 21.92
N ALA A 352 21.62 1.25 21.30
CA ALA A 352 20.55 0.34 20.86
C ALA A 352 21.02 -0.47 19.65
N GLY A 353 20.84 -1.77 19.73
CA GLY A 353 21.09 -2.70 18.63
C GLY A 353 19.98 -2.74 17.60
N VAL A 354 20.16 -3.61 16.63
CA VAL A 354 19.16 -3.81 15.57
C VAL A 354 17.87 -4.34 16.17
N LYS A 355 16.75 -3.65 15.88
CA LYS A 355 15.40 -4.08 16.22
C LYS A 355 15.01 -5.27 15.35
N VAL A 356 14.57 -6.37 15.98
CA VAL A 356 14.02 -7.55 15.28
C VAL A 356 12.54 -7.63 15.58
N GLU A 357 11.73 -7.82 14.55
CA GLU A 357 10.27 -7.77 14.66
C GLU A 357 9.59 -9.02 14.09
N GLN A 358 8.47 -9.37 14.68
CA GLN A 358 7.55 -10.38 14.15
C GLN A 358 6.12 -10.02 14.53
N THR A 359 5.21 -10.15 13.56
CA THR A 359 3.77 -9.91 13.76
C THR A 359 3.03 -11.23 13.84
N VAL A 360 2.15 -11.36 14.84
CA VAL A 360 1.24 -12.50 15.01
C VAL A 360 -0.18 -12.01 15.30
N PHE A 361 -1.16 -12.79 14.91
CA PHE A 361 -2.56 -12.56 15.27
C PHE A 361 -2.88 -13.24 16.59
N CYS A 362 -3.42 -12.50 17.56
CA CYS A 362 -3.82 -13.00 18.87
C CYS A 362 -5.34 -12.89 19.06
N GLY A 363 -5.95 -13.94 19.59
CA GLY A 363 -7.37 -13.99 19.83
C GLY A 363 -8.13 -14.87 18.84
N ILE A 364 -9.46 -14.82 18.93
CA ILE A 364 -10.40 -15.52 18.06
C ILE A 364 -11.50 -14.54 17.68
N TYR A 365 -11.95 -14.55 16.44
CA TYR A 365 -13.02 -13.68 16.00
C TYR A 365 -14.36 -14.04 16.66
N SER A 366 -15.17 -13.03 16.96
CA SER A 366 -16.56 -13.16 17.40
C SER A 366 -17.51 -12.63 16.33
N LEU A 367 -18.78 -13.03 16.41
CA LEU A 367 -19.81 -12.53 15.48
C LEU A 367 -20.30 -11.12 15.84
N PRO A 368 -20.58 -10.24 14.85
CA PRO A 368 -20.37 -10.48 13.43
C PRO A 368 -18.88 -10.37 13.05
N TYR A 369 -18.39 -11.31 12.25
CA TYR A 369 -17.05 -11.23 11.65
C TYR A 369 -17.17 -10.71 10.23
N MET A 370 -16.61 -9.54 9.97
CA MET A 370 -16.52 -8.92 8.65
C MET A 370 -15.07 -8.96 8.19
N VAL A 371 -14.83 -9.59 7.07
CA VAL A 371 -13.48 -9.72 6.49
C VAL A 371 -13.05 -8.38 5.90
N ALA A 372 -11.96 -7.81 6.42
CA ALA A 372 -11.36 -6.60 5.85
C ALA A 372 -10.69 -6.93 4.49
N PRO A 373 -10.89 -6.13 3.43
CA PRO A 373 -10.30 -6.39 2.12
C PRO A 373 -8.82 -5.95 2.08
N THR A 374 -7.97 -6.59 2.88
CA THR A 374 -6.54 -6.29 2.98
C THR A 374 -5.70 -7.57 2.85
N GLN A 375 -4.49 -7.43 2.29
CA GLN A 375 -3.53 -8.53 2.22
C GLN A 375 -3.23 -9.12 3.60
N GLN A 376 -3.16 -8.25 4.63
CA GLN A 376 -2.91 -8.68 6.00
C GLN A 376 -4.04 -9.55 6.56
N GLU A 377 -5.31 -9.18 6.33
CA GLU A 377 -6.46 -10.00 6.76
C GLU A 377 -6.47 -11.35 6.03
N PHE A 378 -6.26 -11.35 4.72
CA PHE A 378 -6.24 -12.59 3.95
C PHE A 378 -5.03 -13.49 4.26
N SER A 379 -3.95 -12.97 4.85
CA SER A 379 -2.85 -13.81 5.33
C SER A 379 -3.23 -14.72 6.52
N LEU A 380 -4.38 -14.47 7.16
CA LEU A 380 -4.94 -15.33 8.22
C LEU A 380 -5.75 -16.51 7.66
N PHE A 381 -6.11 -16.46 6.38
CA PHE A 381 -6.87 -17.53 5.73
C PHE A 381 -5.97 -18.72 5.40
N THR A 382 -6.49 -19.91 5.56
CA THR A 382 -5.83 -21.12 5.09
C THR A 382 -6.24 -21.38 3.65
N ILE A 383 -5.26 -21.42 2.74
CA ILE A 383 -5.46 -21.73 1.33
C ILE A 383 -4.96 -23.16 1.10
N LYS A 384 -5.77 -23.99 0.43
CA LYS A 384 -5.47 -25.39 0.12
C LYS A 384 -5.78 -25.70 -1.33
N ASP A 385 -4.75 -26.04 -2.07
CA ASP A 385 -4.82 -26.73 -3.33
C ASP A 385 -5.00 -28.22 -3.01
N ASN A 386 -6.24 -28.73 -3.11
CA ASN A 386 -6.60 -30.07 -2.66
C ASN A 386 -6.36 -31.12 -3.76
N ASN A 387 -6.42 -30.71 -5.03
CA ASN A 387 -6.12 -31.57 -6.18
C ASN A 387 -4.64 -31.56 -6.59
N ASN A 388 -3.81 -30.68 -6.02
CA ASN A 388 -2.37 -30.50 -6.26
C ASN A 388 -2.06 -30.20 -7.73
N ASP A 389 -2.77 -29.26 -8.34
CA ASP A 389 -2.57 -28.84 -9.73
C ASP A 389 -1.87 -27.48 -9.88
N ASP A 390 -1.35 -26.93 -8.77
CA ASP A 390 -0.65 -25.65 -8.67
C ASP A 390 -1.54 -24.43 -8.99
N ASN A 391 -2.87 -24.60 -9.12
CA ASN A 391 -3.81 -23.50 -9.25
C ASN A 391 -4.71 -23.45 -8.03
N THR A 392 -4.78 -22.30 -7.36
CA THR A 392 -5.58 -22.15 -6.14
C THR A 392 -6.02 -20.71 -5.93
N TRP A 393 -6.67 -20.43 -4.82
CA TRP A 393 -7.14 -19.12 -4.44
C TRP A 393 -5.99 -18.15 -4.14
N TYR A 394 -6.16 -16.89 -4.53
CA TYR A 394 -5.26 -15.80 -4.15
C TYR A 394 -6.02 -14.49 -3.92
N TYR A 395 -5.38 -13.54 -3.25
CA TYR A 395 -5.93 -12.20 -3.06
C TYR A 395 -5.60 -11.32 -4.27
N ASP A 396 -6.64 -10.84 -4.96
CA ASP A 396 -6.51 -9.87 -6.05
C ASP A 396 -6.61 -8.45 -5.46
N ILE A 397 -5.47 -7.79 -5.30
CA ILE A 397 -5.38 -6.44 -4.73
C ILE A 397 -6.11 -5.40 -5.59
N SER A 398 -6.19 -5.60 -6.89
CA SER A 398 -6.84 -4.67 -7.82
C SER A 398 -8.36 -4.61 -7.68
N ASP A 399 -8.97 -5.71 -7.22
CA ASP A 399 -10.43 -5.84 -7.02
C ASP A 399 -10.81 -5.97 -5.53
N GLY A 400 -9.84 -6.11 -4.65
CA GLY A 400 -10.06 -6.35 -3.21
C GLY A 400 -10.81 -7.65 -2.95
N SER A 401 -10.59 -8.69 -3.75
CA SER A 401 -11.33 -9.96 -3.72
C SER A 401 -10.40 -11.16 -3.56
N LEU A 402 -10.94 -12.26 -3.06
CA LEU A 402 -10.36 -13.58 -3.23
C LEU A 402 -10.75 -14.09 -4.62
N LYS A 403 -9.78 -14.56 -5.36
CA LYS A 403 -9.94 -14.99 -6.75
C LYS A 403 -9.38 -16.38 -6.98
N TYR A 404 -10.15 -17.21 -7.65
CA TYR A 404 -9.74 -18.46 -8.25
C TYR A 404 -9.64 -18.24 -9.76
N ALA A 405 -8.47 -18.45 -10.34
CA ALA A 405 -8.23 -18.17 -11.76
C ALA A 405 -8.65 -19.34 -12.66
N TYR A 406 -8.58 -19.11 -13.98
CA TYR A 406 -8.77 -20.15 -14.97
C TYR A 406 -7.87 -21.36 -14.69
N CYS A 407 -8.46 -22.55 -14.78
CA CYS A 407 -7.75 -23.81 -14.73
C CYS A 407 -8.30 -24.78 -15.78
N SER A 408 -7.41 -25.53 -16.41
CA SER A 408 -7.77 -26.62 -17.33
C SER A 408 -8.20 -27.91 -16.63
N ASN A 409 -8.01 -27.97 -15.30
CA ASN A 409 -8.47 -29.05 -14.44
C ASN A 409 -9.77 -28.67 -13.74
N SER A 410 -10.48 -29.66 -13.18
CA SER A 410 -11.59 -29.37 -12.28
C SER A 410 -11.05 -28.73 -10.98
N ALA A 411 -11.69 -27.67 -10.52
CA ALA A 411 -11.35 -27.07 -9.24
C ALA A 411 -11.67 -28.02 -8.09
N ASP A 412 -10.76 -28.08 -7.11
CA ASP A 412 -10.96 -28.72 -5.81
C ASP A 412 -10.09 -27.99 -4.78
N ASP A 413 -10.43 -26.71 -4.54
CA ASP A 413 -9.56 -25.78 -3.82
C ASP A 413 -10.30 -25.00 -2.76
N TYR A 414 -9.71 -24.92 -1.59
CA TYR A 414 -10.32 -24.24 -0.44
C TYR A 414 -9.60 -22.95 -0.10
N VAL A 415 -10.38 -21.94 0.28
CA VAL A 415 -9.95 -20.81 1.09
C VAL A 415 -10.80 -20.78 2.35
N ILE A 416 -10.16 -20.92 3.52
CA ILE A 416 -10.82 -21.13 4.81
C ILE A 416 -10.48 -19.98 5.75
N THR A 417 -11.50 -19.37 6.36
CA THR A 417 -11.35 -18.24 7.29
C THR A 417 -10.48 -18.60 8.49
N PRO A 418 -9.92 -17.62 9.20
CA PRO A 418 -9.43 -17.83 10.56
C PRO A 418 -10.58 -18.31 11.48
N ALA A 419 -10.22 -18.75 12.68
CA ALA A 419 -11.17 -19.27 13.65
C ALA A 419 -12.17 -18.22 14.11
N ILE A 420 -13.45 -18.62 14.18
CA ILE A 420 -14.57 -17.78 14.63
C ILE A 420 -15.28 -18.51 15.78
N GLU A 421 -15.61 -17.79 16.84
CA GLU A 421 -16.41 -18.31 17.95
C GLU A 421 -17.88 -18.32 17.56
N LEU A 422 -18.48 -19.51 17.43
CA LEU A 422 -19.88 -19.69 17.06
C LEU A 422 -20.70 -20.29 18.21
N GLY A 423 -21.91 -19.78 18.37
CA GLY A 423 -22.89 -20.25 19.36
C GLY A 423 -24.04 -21.01 18.71
N THR A 424 -24.74 -21.82 19.52
CA THR A 424 -25.83 -22.70 19.06
C THR A 424 -27.23 -22.05 19.10
N ALA A 425 -27.33 -20.78 19.51
CA ALA A 425 -28.62 -20.11 19.68
C ALA A 425 -29.26 -19.63 18.36
N HIS A 426 -28.45 -19.47 17.33
CA HIS A 426 -28.88 -18.92 16.05
C HIS A 426 -28.41 -19.82 14.89
N MET A 427 -29.15 -19.76 13.78
CA MET A 427 -28.57 -20.12 12.50
C MET A 427 -27.35 -19.22 12.25
N ILE A 428 -26.31 -19.75 11.68
CA ILE A 428 -25.19 -18.95 11.20
C ILE A 428 -25.43 -18.57 9.75
N GLU A 429 -25.28 -17.29 9.44
CA GLU A 429 -25.34 -16.77 8.08
C GLU A 429 -23.94 -16.37 7.62
N VAL A 430 -23.58 -16.83 6.40
CA VAL A 430 -22.39 -16.39 5.68
C VAL A 430 -22.87 -15.58 4.48
N VAL A 431 -22.68 -14.27 4.56
CA VAL A 431 -23.07 -13.34 3.49
C VAL A 431 -21.82 -12.94 2.74
N PHE A 432 -21.86 -12.98 1.42
CA PHE A 432 -20.71 -12.63 0.58
C PHE A 432 -21.15 -12.18 -0.80
N ASP A 433 -20.35 -11.37 -1.46
CA ASP A 433 -20.54 -11.02 -2.85
C ASP A 433 -19.67 -11.93 -3.73
N ALA A 434 -20.27 -12.46 -4.79
CA ALA A 434 -19.58 -13.33 -5.73
C ALA A 434 -19.92 -13.01 -7.19
N LYS A 435 -18.99 -13.30 -8.09
CA LYS A 435 -19.18 -13.27 -9.54
C LYS A 435 -18.37 -14.36 -10.24
N ALA A 436 -18.87 -14.80 -11.40
CA ALA A 436 -18.10 -15.56 -12.36
C ALA A 436 -17.42 -14.63 -13.37
N GLY A 437 -16.34 -15.09 -13.99
CA GLY A 437 -15.66 -14.37 -15.07
C GLY A 437 -16.55 -14.15 -16.31
N VAL A 438 -16.01 -13.41 -17.27
CA VAL A 438 -16.78 -12.98 -18.47
C VAL A 438 -17.32 -14.14 -19.32
N MET A 439 -16.71 -15.30 -19.25
CA MET A 439 -17.14 -16.53 -19.92
C MET A 439 -17.31 -17.67 -18.91
N GLY A 440 -18.18 -18.65 -19.27
CA GLY A 440 -18.43 -19.82 -18.44
C GLY A 440 -19.37 -19.56 -17.25
N SER A 441 -19.40 -20.53 -16.37
CA SER A 441 -20.10 -20.50 -15.08
C SER A 441 -19.23 -21.17 -14.04
N GLU A 442 -19.25 -20.65 -12.82
CA GLU A 442 -18.44 -21.16 -11.73
C GLU A 442 -19.30 -21.87 -10.68
N LYS A 443 -18.72 -22.78 -9.95
CA LYS A 443 -19.38 -23.48 -8.86
C LYS A 443 -18.62 -23.27 -7.57
N LEU A 444 -19.34 -22.89 -6.53
CA LEU A 444 -18.80 -22.58 -5.20
C LEU A 444 -19.60 -23.33 -4.14
N GLU A 445 -18.90 -23.99 -3.24
CA GLU A 445 -19.50 -24.49 -2.00
C GLU A 445 -19.06 -23.60 -0.83
N VAL A 446 -20.00 -23.20 0.00
CA VAL A 446 -19.71 -22.69 1.33
C VAL A 446 -19.69 -23.87 2.28
N THR A 447 -18.64 -23.95 3.09
CA THR A 447 -18.40 -25.05 4.03
C THR A 447 -18.15 -24.51 5.44
N TYR A 448 -18.22 -25.37 6.45
CA TYR A 448 -17.88 -25.04 7.84
C TYR A 448 -17.31 -26.26 8.54
N GLY A 449 -16.44 -26.06 9.51
CA GLY A 449 -15.79 -27.15 10.23
C GLY A 449 -15.15 -26.74 11.54
N LYS A 450 -14.66 -27.74 12.30
CA LYS A 450 -13.97 -27.55 13.58
C LYS A 450 -12.47 -27.27 13.43
N SER A 451 -11.93 -27.40 12.22
CA SER A 451 -10.54 -27.08 11.88
C SER A 451 -10.47 -26.42 10.50
N ASP A 452 -9.30 -25.89 10.15
CA ASP A 452 -8.98 -25.29 8.85
C ASP A 452 -8.51 -26.32 7.81
N LYS A 453 -8.87 -27.59 8.00
CA LYS A 453 -8.50 -28.67 7.05
C LYS A 453 -9.68 -29.06 6.18
N PRO A 454 -9.49 -29.28 4.87
CA PRO A 454 -10.55 -29.70 3.95
C PRO A 454 -11.34 -30.92 4.44
N GLU A 455 -10.67 -31.94 4.98
CA GLU A 455 -11.29 -33.17 5.47
C GLU A 455 -12.25 -33.00 6.66
N ASP A 456 -12.12 -31.90 7.40
CA ASP A 456 -12.98 -31.56 8.55
C ASP A 456 -14.11 -30.59 8.16
N GLN A 457 -14.18 -30.17 6.91
CA GLN A 457 -15.18 -29.22 6.40
C GLN A 457 -16.45 -29.96 5.98
N GLN A 458 -17.59 -29.46 6.42
CA GLN A 458 -18.92 -29.93 6.04
C GLN A 458 -19.56 -28.91 5.10
N LYS A 459 -20.23 -29.39 4.06
CA LYS A 459 -20.95 -28.51 3.16
C LYS A 459 -22.16 -27.85 3.81
N ALA A 460 -22.24 -26.53 3.74
CA ALA A 460 -23.42 -25.76 4.07
C ALA A 460 -24.32 -25.59 2.85
N GLN A 461 -23.79 -25.09 1.74
CA GLN A 461 -24.56 -24.78 0.55
C GLN A 461 -23.67 -24.72 -0.71
N THR A 462 -24.23 -25.10 -1.86
CA THR A 462 -23.61 -24.97 -3.19
C THR A 462 -24.27 -23.85 -3.99
N PHE A 463 -23.47 -23.10 -4.73
CA PHE A 463 -23.92 -22.01 -5.61
C PHE A 463 -23.40 -22.24 -7.04
N ASP A 464 -24.31 -22.15 -8.02
CA ASP A 464 -23.98 -22.06 -9.43
C ASP A 464 -23.95 -20.58 -9.83
N LEU A 465 -22.76 -20.05 -10.14
CA LEU A 465 -22.54 -18.64 -10.41
C LEU A 465 -22.48 -18.39 -11.92
N THR A 466 -23.47 -17.70 -12.44
CA THR A 466 -23.55 -17.29 -13.85
C THR A 466 -23.50 -15.78 -14.05
N ASN A 467 -23.60 -15.02 -12.94
CA ASN A 467 -23.56 -13.57 -12.90
C ASN A 467 -22.14 -13.04 -13.19
N LYS A 468 -22.04 -12.00 -14.03
CA LYS A 468 -20.77 -11.38 -14.43
C LYS A 468 -20.44 -10.13 -13.60
N GLU A 469 -21.42 -9.62 -12.88
CA GLU A 469 -21.29 -8.58 -11.88
C GLU A 469 -21.46 -9.17 -10.48
N TYR A 470 -20.90 -8.53 -9.48
CA TYR A 470 -21.05 -8.97 -8.11
C TYR A 470 -22.51 -9.00 -7.70
N GLN A 471 -22.93 -10.11 -7.13
CA GLN A 471 -24.22 -10.29 -6.49
C GLN A 471 -24.00 -10.86 -5.10
N THR A 472 -24.89 -10.49 -4.18
CA THR A 472 -24.84 -10.96 -2.80
C THR A 472 -25.51 -12.32 -2.68
N PHE A 473 -24.81 -13.25 -2.05
CA PHE A 473 -25.27 -14.60 -1.72
C PHE A 473 -25.27 -14.79 -0.21
N THR A 474 -26.09 -15.71 0.26
CA THR A 474 -26.15 -16.08 1.67
C THR A 474 -26.21 -17.59 1.79
N ALA A 475 -25.24 -18.18 2.49
CA ALA A 475 -25.30 -19.56 2.96
C ALA A 475 -25.71 -19.58 4.42
N THR A 476 -26.44 -20.63 4.82
CA THR A 476 -26.87 -20.81 6.21
C THR A 476 -26.54 -22.21 6.70
N PHE A 477 -26.13 -22.31 7.96
CA PHE A 477 -25.89 -23.60 8.61
C PHE A 477 -26.15 -23.52 10.12
N GLU A 478 -26.24 -24.67 10.73
CA GLU A 478 -26.44 -24.86 12.16
C GLU A 478 -25.18 -25.42 12.79
N VAL A 479 -24.81 -24.94 13.97
CA VAL A 479 -23.78 -25.56 14.80
C VAL A 479 -24.42 -26.23 16.03
N THR A 480 -24.00 -27.43 16.30
CA THR A 480 -24.56 -28.26 17.41
C THR A 480 -23.88 -28.03 18.75
N GLU A 481 -22.70 -27.42 18.73
CA GLU A 481 -21.88 -27.14 19.89
C GLU A 481 -21.31 -25.72 19.82
N HIS A 482 -21.33 -25.01 20.96
CA HIS A 482 -20.61 -23.74 21.06
C HIS A 482 -19.11 -23.97 20.94
N GLY A 483 -18.41 -23.07 20.26
CA GLY A 483 -16.96 -23.09 20.21
C GLY A 483 -16.39 -22.59 18.89
N ARG A 484 -15.16 -22.99 18.62
CA ARG A 484 -14.36 -22.57 17.50
C ARG A 484 -14.78 -23.29 16.21
N TYR A 485 -15.02 -22.49 15.16
CA TYR A 485 -15.34 -22.96 13.81
C TYR A 485 -14.56 -22.18 12.76
N TYR A 486 -14.52 -22.74 11.59
CA TYR A 486 -13.90 -22.20 10.40
C TYR A 486 -14.91 -22.25 9.27
N VAL A 487 -15.00 -21.20 8.48
CA VAL A 487 -15.87 -21.13 7.30
C VAL A 487 -15.00 -21.24 6.05
N GLY A 488 -15.32 -22.18 5.18
CA GLY A 488 -14.59 -22.42 3.93
C GLY A 488 -15.38 -21.99 2.71
N PHE A 489 -14.66 -21.57 1.69
CA PHE A 489 -15.16 -21.39 0.33
C PHE A 489 -14.38 -22.34 -0.56
N HIS A 490 -15.10 -23.34 -1.07
CA HIS A 490 -14.55 -24.43 -1.87
C HIS A 490 -14.90 -24.23 -3.34
N ALA A 491 -13.91 -23.94 -4.18
CA ALA A 491 -14.08 -23.90 -5.61
C ALA A 491 -14.23 -25.33 -6.14
N ILE A 492 -15.32 -25.59 -6.87
CA ILE A 492 -15.64 -26.91 -7.45
C ILE A 492 -16.06 -26.79 -8.91
N SER A 493 -15.56 -25.79 -9.59
CA SER A 493 -15.88 -25.54 -11.00
C SER A 493 -15.39 -26.64 -11.91
N ASP A 494 -16.12 -26.87 -13.00
CA ASP A 494 -15.70 -27.79 -14.06
C ASP A 494 -14.42 -27.24 -14.74
N PRO A 495 -13.66 -28.09 -15.47
CA PRO A 495 -12.51 -27.63 -16.25
C PRO A 495 -12.88 -26.52 -17.24
N ASP A 496 -11.88 -25.70 -17.58
CA ASP A 496 -11.99 -24.66 -18.60
C ASP A 496 -13.01 -23.55 -18.29
N GLN A 497 -13.32 -23.33 -17.00
CA GLN A 497 -14.03 -22.14 -16.57
C GLN A 497 -13.05 -20.97 -16.37
N PHE A 498 -13.57 -19.71 -16.21
CA PHE A 498 -12.71 -18.54 -16.35
C PHE A 498 -12.17 -18.03 -15.01
N THR A 499 -13.02 -17.41 -14.19
CA THR A 499 -12.62 -16.93 -12.86
C THR A 499 -13.79 -16.93 -11.91
N LEU A 500 -13.52 -17.22 -10.65
CA LEU A 500 -14.43 -17.09 -9.53
C LEU A 500 -13.89 -16.05 -8.56
N ASN A 501 -14.65 -15.00 -8.29
CA ASN A 501 -14.28 -13.95 -7.35
C ASN A 501 -15.28 -13.85 -6.21
N ILE A 502 -14.78 -13.70 -4.98
CA ILE A 502 -15.60 -13.47 -3.78
C ILE A 502 -15.03 -12.31 -2.96
N LYS A 503 -15.91 -11.50 -2.37
CA LYS A 503 -15.53 -10.39 -1.47
C LYS A 503 -16.67 -10.03 -0.52
N ASN A 504 -16.47 -9.02 0.34
CA ASN A 504 -17.47 -8.54 1.31
C ASN A 504 -18.04 -9.67 2.18
N ILE A 505 -17.13 -10.56 2.64
CA ILE A 505 -17.52 -11.72 3.43
C ILE A 505 -17.89 -11.27 4.84
N GLU A 506 -19.08 -11.65 5.28
CA GLU A 506 -19.58 -11.45 6.64
C GLU A 506 -20.12 -12.78 7.19
N VAL A 507 -19.65 -13.17 8.37
CA VAL A 507 -20.25 -14.28 9.14
C VAL A 507 -20.99 -13.67 10.32
N ARG A 508 -22.28 -13.99 10.47
CA ARG A 508 -23.13 -13.38 11.50
C ARG A 508 -24.19 -14.32 12.06
N ASN A 509 -24.80 -13.92 13.17
CA ASN A 509 -25.99 -14.57 13.67
C ASN A 509 -27.19 -14.24 12.78
N GLY A 510 -27.83 -15.26 12.25
CA GLY A 510 -29.10 -15.20 11.58
C GLY A 510 -30.30 -15.34 12.54
N SER A 511 -31.35 -16.01 12.08
CA SER A 511 -32.54 -16.24 12.89
C SER A 511 -32.25 -17.12 14.09
N LEU A 512 -32.99 -16.88 15.18
CA LEU A 512 -32.96 -17.78 16.35
C LEU A 512 -33.40 -19.18 15.95
N MET A 513 -32.68 -20.19 16.38
CA MET A 513 -32.97 -21.61 16.07
C MET A 513 -34.37 -22.05 16.44
N LYS A 514 -34.88 -21.51 17.56
CA LYS A 514 -36.25 -21.77 18.06
C LYS A 514 -37.28 -20.78 17.53
N ALA A 515 -36.92 -19.90 16.62
CA ALA A 515 -37.89 -19.03 15.98
C ALA A 515 -38.85 -19.85 15.10
N PRO A 516 -40.12 -19.43 15.00
CA PRO A 516 -41.08 -20.11 14.11
C PRO A 516 -40.57 -20.17 12.66
N ALA A 517 -40.76 -21.29 12.01
CA ALA A 517 -40.51 -21.42 10.56
C ALA A 517 -41.40 -20.44 9.75
N ALA A 518 -41.16 -20.32 8.46
CA ALA A 518 -41.96 -19.47 7.62
C ALA A 518 -43.43 -19.91 7.58
N VAL A 519 -44.34 -18.95 7.47
CA VAL A 519 -45.77 -19.22 7.20
C VAL A 519 -45.92 -19.97 5.89
N THR A 520 -46.91 -20.82 5.80
CA THR A 520 -47.23 -21.59 4.58
C THR A 520 -48.57 -21.14 4.02
N GLU A 521 -48.92 -21.58 2.81
CA GLU A 521 -50.17 -21.28 2.15
C GLU A 521 -50.46 -19.77 2.02
N LEU A 522 -49.40 -18.93 1.99
CA LEU A 522 -49.58 -17.47 1.86
C LEU A 522 -50.26 -17.11 0.54
N LYS A 523 -51.41 -16.49 0.66
CA LYS A 523 -52.25 -16.09 -0.48
C LYS A 523 -52.79 -14.67 -0.28
N ALA A 524 -52.67 -13.86 -1.29
CA ALA A 524 -53.32 -12.55 -1.37
C ALA A 524 -54.44 -12.58 -2.42
N THR A 525 -55.66 -12.21 -2.03
CA THR A 525 -56.81 -12.16 -2.93
C THR A 525 -57.28 -10.72 -2.99
N PRO A 526 -57.20 -10.03 -4.13
CA PRO A 526 -57.70 -8.66 -4.27
C PRO A 526 -59.21 -8.62 -4.14
N ALA A 527 -59.75 -7.49 -3.70
CA ALA A 527 -61.18 -7.26 -3.66
C ALA A 527 -61.79 -7.30 -5.06
N ALA A 528 -63.04 -7.80 -5.15
CA ALA A 528 -63.78 -7.81 -6.40
C ALA A 528 -64.11 -6.37 -6.89
N GLN A 529 -64.32 -6.21 -8.19
CA GLN A 529 -64.73 -4.96 -8.83
C GLN A 529 -63.76 -3.77 -8.62
N GLY A 530 -62.46 -4.04 -8.47
CA GLY A 530 -61.44 -2.98 -8.38
C GLY A 530 -61.34 -2.28 -7.03
N GLY A 531 -61.88 -2.87 -5.97
CA GLY A 531 -61.74 -2.34 -4.60
C GLY A 531 -60.28 -2.26 -4.15
N LEU A 532 -59.92 -1.19 -3.43
CA LEU A 532 -58.57 -0.91 -2.95
C LEU A 532 -58.19 -1.72 -1.66
N SER A 533 -58.59 -2.99 -1.61
CA SER A 533 -58.30 -3.89 -0.49
C SER A 533 -57.91 -5.28 -0.99
N ALA A 534 -57.21 -6.03 -0.17
CA ALA A 534 -56.89 -7.43 -0.41
C ALA A 534 -57.08 -8.23 0.88
N THR A 535 -57.57 -9.47 0.73
CA THR A 535 -57.58 -10.43 1.83
C THR A 535 -56.32 -11.26 1.78
N LEU A 536 -55.59 -11.33 2.89
CA LEU A 536 -54.46 -12.21 3.09
C LEU A 536 -54.91 -13.43 3.87
N SER A 537 -54.48 -14.60 3.46
CA SER A 537 -54.60 -15.85 4.23
C SER A 537 -53.27 -16.59 4.23
N PHE A 538 -52.91 -17.17 5.31
CA PHE A 538 -51.70 -17.97 5.48
C PHE A 538 -51.87 -18.92 6.67
N ARG A 539 -51.11 -20.00 6.66
CA ARG A 539 -51.05 -20.95 7.77
C ARG A 539 -49.80 -20.70 8.61
N LEU A 540 -50.00 -20.62 9.95
CA LEU A 540 -48.89 -20.48 10.86
C LEU A 540 -48.05 -21.75 10.92
N PRO A 541 -46.74 -21.64 11.14
CA PRO A 541 -45.84 -22.79 11.24
C PRO A 541 -46.19 -23.63 12.48
N THR A 542 -46.00 -24.93 12.38
CA THR A 542 -46.08 -25.87 13.50
C THR A 542 -44.72 -26.20 14.08
N GLN A 543 -43.67 -25.83 13.33
CA GLN A 543 -42.28 -26.12 13.70
C GLN A 543 -41.46 -24.84 13.74
N SER A 544 -40.41 -24.84 14.49
CA SER A 544 -39.34 -23.83 14.46
C SER A 544 -38.43 -24.02 13.24
N LEU A 545 -37.53 -23.09 13.01
CA LEU A 545 -36.55 -23.13 11.93
C LEU A 545 -35.67 -24.40 11.96
N ASN A 546 -35.37 -24.92 13.14
CA ASN A 546 -34.61 -26.16 13.29
C ASN A 546 -35.48 -27.44 13.28
N GLY A 547 -36.76 -27.33 12.92
CA GLY A 547 -37.68 -28.48 12.79
C GLY A 547 -38.29 -29.00 14.10
N GLU A 548 -37.99 -28.38 15.26
CA GLU A 548 -38.64 -28.72 16.53
C GLU A 548 -40.11 -28.28 16.52
N GLU A 549 -40.97 -29.03 17.19
CA GLU A 549 -42.38 -28.68 17.34
C GLU A 549 -42.53 -27.41 18.22
N LEU A 550 -43.30 -26.44 17.75
CA LEU A 550 -43.56 -25.21 18.48
C LEU A 550 -44.52 -25.52 19.66
N THR A 551 -44.04 -25.29 20.87
CA THR A 551 -44.77 -25.56 22.14
C THR A 551 -45.27 -24.26 22.77
N GLY A 552 -45.90 -23.40 22.08
CA GLY A 552 -46.38 -22.12 22.64
C GLY A 552 -47.21 -21.37 21.62
N THR A 553 -47.48 -20.13 21.92
CA THR A 553 -48.17 -19.24 21.00
C THR A 553 -47.21 -18.50 20.05
N VAL A 554 -47.71 -18.14 18.89
CA VAL A 554 -46.96 -17.41 17.86
C VAL A 554 -47.57 -16.02 17.70
N ASP A 555 -46.77 -15.00 17.71
CA ASP A 555 -47.16 -13.64 17.34
C ASP A 555 -46.87 -13.38 15.88
N VAL A 556 -47.74 -12.69 15.19
CA VAL A 556 -47.63 -12.44 13.76
C VAL A 556 -47.79 -10.96 13.47
N THR A 557 -46.84 -10.39 12.76
CA THR A 557 -46.92 -9.03 12.23
C THR A 557 -47.00 -9.07 10.71
N VAL A 558 -48.05 -8.52 10.15
CA VAL A 558 -48.21 -8.36 8.71
C VAL A 558 -47.73 -6.97 8.29
N LYS A 559 -46.74 -6.92 7.40
CA LYS A 559 -46.15 -5.67 6.89
C LYS A 559 -46.26 -5.60 5.38
N ARG A 560 -46.43 -4.38 4.89
CA ARG A 560 -46.24 -4.07 3.46
C ARG A 560 -44.75 -4.01 3.15
N VAL A 561 -44.39 -4.05 1.88
CA VAL A 561 -43.00 -4.01 1.40
C VAL A 561 -42.27 -2.71 1.80
N ASP A 562 -43.01 -1.62 2.03
CA ASP A 562 -42.50 -0.34 2.53
C ASP A 562 -42.31 -0.30 4.07
N GLY A 563 -42.51 -1.43 4.76
CA GLY A 563 -42.37 -1.56 6.19
C GLY A 563 -43.61 -1.18 7.02
N PHE A 564 -44.68 -0.67 6.40
CA PHE A 564 -45.91 -0.30 7.10
C PHE A 564 -46.60 -1.53 7.70
N VAL A 565 -46.85 -1.51 9.00
CA VAL A 565 -47.58 -2.58 9.70
C VAL A 565 -49.06 -2.51 9.38
N VAL A 566 -49.58 -3.56 8.75
CA VAL A 566 -50.97 -3.68 8.34
C VAL A 566 -51.83 -4.32 9.43
N ALA A 567 -51.30 -5.33 10.10
CA ALA A 567 -52.00 -6.04 11.17
C ALA A 567 -51.00 -6.74 12.11
N GLU A 568 -51.44 -6.89 13.36
CA GLU A 568 -50.72 -7.65 14.37
C GLU A 568 -51.66 -8.64 15.04
N PHE A 569 -51.22 -9.88 15.21
CA PHE A 569 -51.96 -10.94 15.87
C PHE A 569 -51.04 -11.52 16.95
N THR A 570 -51.51 -11.58 18.17
CA THR A 570 -50.77 -12.12 19.31
C THR A 570 -51.43 -13.40 19.84
N GLY A 571 -50.61 -14.27 20.41
CA GLY A 571 -51.09 -15.47 21.12
C GLY A 571 -51.74 -16.50 20.22
N LYS A 572 -51.41 -16.59 18.96
CA LYS A 572 -51.99 -17.54 17.99
C LYS A 572 -51.41 -18.94 18.17
N GLN A 573 -52.18 -19.96 17.86
CA GLN A 573 -51.70 -21.36 17.96
C GLN A 573 -50.92 -21.76 16.71
N PRO A 574 -49.85 -22.55 16.83
CA PRO A 574 -49.17 -23.15 15.68
C PRO A 574 -50.15 -23.91 14.79
N GLY A 575 -50.02 -23.75 13.47
CA GLY A 575 -50.91 -24.36 12.46
C GLY A 575 -52.25 -23.65 12.25
N GLU A 576 -52.58 -22.60 12.98
CA GLU A 576 -53.81 -21.77 12.76
C GLU A 576 -53.74 -21.06 11.38
N VAL A 577 -54.89 -20.86 10.75
CA VAL A 577 -55.03 -20.18 9.46
C VAL A 577 -55.63 -18.81 9.65
#